data_bd9224a150408109dea696d50965f714
#
_entry.id   bd9224a150408109dea696d50965f714
#
_cell.length_a   1.000
_cell.length_b   1.000
_cell.length_c   1.000
_cell.angle_alpha   90.00
_cell.angle_beta   90.00
_cell.angle_gamma   90.00
#
_symmetry.space_group_name_H-M   'P 1'
#
loop_
_entity.id
_entity.type
_entity.pdbx_description
1 polymer ?
#
loop_
_entity_poly.entity_id
_entity_poly.type
_entity_poly.pdbx_seq_one_letter_code
_entity_poly.pdbx_strand_id
1 'polypeptide(L)'
;MRTWGEARDWRGYDPYDALNSPLAPVVTLGTALGRRMLTQVVKLSPLNLRPALLIRTAWNEKAIALVASAYARLAAAGDETAREPAARWLSWLAERGPGWGYHFPVQTRVFRYERGTPNTIATSFAAQALLDGCELLRDDRWRGPALASARFLEERMLEDGPRPYFRYLPGEGELVHNANLLGCAVLARGARVLAEEGMLDTVRRAVETTVEAQRPDGSWPYSEAHGWVDNFHTAYVLEALAECARSLPELLDAQRRGYEYWERELFLDDGTPKYFPDRTYPLDAHCYASAVDAWVAVGALEPAERTARLLVERMLRPDGSVRFQVRPRWRSNVPFVRWTTAPSFRALAGLGEARARLG
;
A
#
# COMPACT_ATOMS: atom_id res chain seq x y z
N MET A 1 2.56 -4.91 18.01
CA MET A 1 1.58 -4.61 16.94
C MET A 1 0.49 -5.66 16.84
N ARG A 2 0.83 -6.94 16.73
CA ARG A 2 -0.14 -8.06 16.63
C ARG A 2 -1.20 -7.98 17.74
N THR A 3 -0.79 -8.03 19.01
CA THR A 3 -1.68 -7.96 20.19
C THR A 3 -2.57 -6.71 20.19
N TRP A 4 -2.02 -5.56 19.76
CA TRP A 4 -2.78 -4.31 19.67
C TRP A 4 -3.89 -4.39 18.59
N GLY A 5 -3.59 -4.99 17.45
CA GLY A 5 -4.53 -5.18 16.35
C GLY A 5 -5.62 -6.20 16.70
N GLU A 6 -5.23 -7.36 17.24
CA GLU A 6 -6.14 -8.44 17.64
C GLU A 6 -7.14 -7.97 18.73
N ALA A 7 -6.68 -7.21 19.72
CA ALA A 7 -7.55 -6.64 20.77
C ALA A 7 -8.61 -5.67 20.21
N ARG A 8 -8.48 -5.21 18.97
CA ARG A 8 -9.41 -4.31 18.26
C ARG A 8 -10.05 -4.95 17.04
N ASP A 9 -9.82 -6.24 16.86
CA ASP A 9 -10.27 -6.96 15.67
C ASP A 9 -9.85 -6.25 14.37
N TRP A 10 -8.67 -5.62 14.38
CA TRP A 10 -8.10 -4.81 13.30
C TRP A 10 -8.99 -3.65 12.82
N ARG A 11 -9.98 -3.26 13.62
CA ARG A 11 -10.77 -2.03 13.38
C ARG A 11 -9.96 -0.81 13.81
N GLY A 12 -10.08 0.26 13.05
CA GLY A 12 -9.40 1.50 13.40
C GLY A 12 -9.86 2.70 12.59
N TYR A 13 -9.18 3.80 12.80
CA TYR A 13 -9.35 5.03 12.05
C TYR A 13 -8.44 5.06 10.83
N ASP A 14 -8.75 5.99 9.91
CA ASP A 14 -7.98 6.28 8.72
C ASP A 14 -7.63 7.78 8.69
N PRO A 15 -6.47 8.19 8.13
CA PRO A 15 -6.17 9.61 7.98
C PRO A 15 -7.16 10.38 7.09
N TYR A 16 -7.90 9.68 6.23
CA TYR A 16 -8.84 10.28 5.28
C TYR A 16 -10.32 10.03 5.58
N ASP A 17 -10.66 9.47 6.75
CA ASP A 17 -12.01 9.09 7.16
C ASP A 17 -12.89 10.24 7.67
N ALA A 18 -12.43 11.48 7.62
CA ALA A 18 -13.13 12.65 8.15
C ALA A 18 -14.56 12.83 7.60
N LEU A 19 -14.76 12.44 6.34
CA LEU A 19 -16.07 12.52 5.68
C LEU A 19 -17.05 11.41 6.10
N ASN A 20 -16.63 10.46 6.93
CA ASN A 20 -17.52 9.51 7.60
C ASN A 20 -18.32 10.14 8.77
N SER A 21 -17.96 11.35 9.18
CA SER A 21 -18.70 12.07 10.20
C SER A 21 -20.13 12.37 9.72
N PRO A 22 -21.17 12.06 10.51
CA PRO A 22 -22.53 12.50 10.21
C PRO A 22 -22.66 14.04 10.21
N LEU A 23 -21.72 14.75 10.84
CA LEU A 23 -21.66 16.21 10.87
C LEU A 23 -20.96 16.78 9.61
N ALA A 24 -20.31 15.97 8.81
CA ALA A 24 -19.54 16.44 7.64
C ALA A 24 -20.36 17.30 6.68
N PRO A 25 -21.62 16.99 6.30
CA PRO A 25 -22.39 17.84 5.40
C PRO A 25 -22.56 19.26 5.93
N VAL A 26 -22.83 19.40 7.22
CA VAL A 26 -23.03 20.71 7.89
C VAL A 26 -21.70 21.45 8.01
N VAL A 27 -20.68 20.81 8.57
CA VAL A 27 -19.36 21.43 8.80
C VAL A 27 -18.67 21.86 7.50
N THR A 28 -18.88 21.13 6.41
CA THR A 28 -18.26 21.43 5.10
C THR A 28 -19.12 22.29 4.20
N LEU A 29 -20.34 22.63 4.61
CA LEU A 29 -21.35 23.32 3.78
C LEU A 29 -21.56 22.63 2.42
N GLY A 30 -21.33 21.33 2.34
CA GLY A 30 -21.40 20.52 1.11
C GLY A 30 -20.39 20.92 0.01
N THR A 31 -19.41 21.80 0.30
CA THR A 31 -18.45 22.29 -0.67
C THR A 31 -17.22 21.39 -0.80
N ALA A 32 -16.58 21.36 -1.99
CA ALA A 32 -15.33 20.61 -2.19
C ALA A 32 -14.18 21.15 -1.33
N LEU A 33 -14.11 22.49 -1.16
CA LEU A 33 -13.12 23.14 -0.32
C LEU A 33 -13.32 22.76 1.15
N GLY A 34 -14.55 22.85 1.66
CA GLY A 34 -14.89 22.46 3.03
C GLY A 34 -14.55 21.01 3.33
N ARG A 35 -14.89 20.07 2.43
CA ARG A 35 -14.52 18.66 2.57
C ARG A 35 -13.00 18.45 2.63
N ARG A 36 -12.23 19.11 1.76
CA ARG A 36 -10.76 19.06 1.79
C ARG A 36 -10.19 19.63 3.09
N MET A 37 -10.71 20.79 3.54
CA MET A 37 -10.27 21.42 4.78
C MET A 37 -10.56 20.53 5.99
N LEU A 38 -11.77 19.99 6.11
CA LEU A 38 -12.12 19.07 7.21
C LEU A 38 -11.18 17.85 7.22
N THR A 39 -10.95 17.24 6.05
CA THR A 39 -10.03 16.09 5.93
C THR A 39 -8.62 16.47 6.39
N GLN A 40 -8.09 17.62 5.99
CA GLN A 40 -6.74 18.04 6.38
C GLN A 40 -6.63 18.36 7.87
N VAL A 41 -7.62 19.05 8.45
CA VAL A 41 -7.66 19.37 9.89
C VAL A 41 -7.68 18.08 10.71
N VAL A 42 -8.57 17.14 10.39
CA VAL A 42 -8.70 15.85 11.11
C VAL A 42 -7.46 14.96 10.92
N LYS A 43 -6.88 14.95 9.72
CA LYS A 43 -5.65 14.18 9.40
C LYS A 43 -4.44 14.71 10.15
N LEU A 44 -4.23 16.03 10.13
CA LEU A 44 -3.01 16.67 10.63
C LEU A 44 -3.06 17.03 12.12
N SER A 45 -4.23 16.93 12.76
CA SER A 45 -4.36 17.19 14.20
C SER A 45 -3.51 16.21 15.00
N PRO A 46 -2.73 16.71 15.98
CA PRO A 46 -2.02 15.84 16.93
C PRO A 46 -2.98 15.10 17.88
N LEU A 47 -4.19 15.64 18.05
CA LEU A 47 -5.26 15.05 18.84
C LEU A 47 -6.21 14.27 17.94
N ASN A 48 -6.76 13.17 18.47
CA ASN A 48 -7.77 12.40 17.76
C ASN A 48 -9.13 13.11 17.83
N LEU A 49 -9.49 13.86 16.80
CA LEU A 49 -10.77 14.57 16.71
C LEU A 49 -11.96 13.68 16.32
N ARG A 50 -11.73 12.43 15.94
CA ARG A 50 -12.74 11.52 15.40
C ARG A 50 -13.89 11.21 16.37
N PRO A 51 -13.63 10.96 17.67
CA PRO A 51 -14.73 10.75 18.62
C PRO A 51 -15.65 11.97 18.73
N ALA A 52 -15.11 13.19 18.75
CA ALA A 52 -15.90 14.42 18.78
C ALA A 52 -16.70 14.65 17.48
N LEU A 53 -16.21 14.13 16.37
CA LEU A 53 -16.89 14.16 15.07
C LEU A 53 -17.78 12.92 14.83
N LEU A 54 -17.99 12.08 15.84
CA LEU A 54 -18.82 10.88 15.79
C LEU A 54 -18.37 9.86 14.71
N ILE A 55 -17.08 9.88 14.33
CA ILE A 55 -16.51 8.92 13.41
C ILE A 55 -16.19 7.65 14.19
N ARG A 56 -16.72 6.52 13.70
CA ARG A 56 -16.50 5.21 14.31
C ARG A 56 -15.30 4.49 13.68
N THR A 57 -14.64 3.65 14.46
CA THR A 57 -13.65 2.71 13.93
C THR A 57 -14.32 1.66 13.03
N ALA A 58 -13.65 1.29 11.94
CA ALA A 58 -14.16 0.31 10.99
C ALA A 58 -13.05 -0.58 10.46
N TRP A 59 -13.40 -1.66 9.79
CA TRP A 59 -12.49 -2.38 8.93
C TRP A 59 -12.24 -1.58 7.64
N ASN A 60 -11.01 -1.63 7.19
CA ASN A 60 -10.63 -1.07 5.89
C ASN A 60 -10.05 -2.19 5.04
N GLU A 61 -10.50 -2.31 3.82
CA GLU A 61 -10.20 -3.41 2.92
C GLU A 61 -8.69 -3.55 2.67
N LYS A 62 -8.01 -2.44 2.37
CA LYS A 62 -6.54 -2.43 2.23
C LYS A 62 -5.84 -2.81 3.54
N ALA A 63 -6.34 -2.34 4.69
CA ALA A 63 -5.75 -2.70 5.98
C ALA A 63 -5.88 -4.20 6.26
N ILE A 64 -7.06 -4.76 6.02
CA ILE A 64 -7.30 -6.20 6.19
C ILE A 64 -6.44 -7.04 5.22
N ALA A 65 -6.26 -6.57 3.98
CA ALA A 65 -5.36 -7.20 3.02
C ALA A 65 -3.90 -7.26 3.54
N LEU A 66 -3.40 -6.15 4.07
CA LEU A 66 -2.07 -6.07 4.66
C LEU A 66 -1.93 -6.98 5.90
N VAL A 67 -2.98 -7.06 6.71
CA VAL A 67 -3.04 -7.94 7.89
C VAL A 67 -3.05 -9.42 7.48
N ALA A 68 -3.88 -9.79 6.50
CA ALA A 68 -3.92 -11.15 5.96
C ALA A 68 -2.56 -11.58 5.40
N SER A 69 -1.94 -10.71 4.59
CA SER A 69 -0.59 -10.91 4.07
C SER A 69 0.45 -11.08 5.18
N ALA A 70 0.39 -10.24 6.24
CA ALA A 70 1.30 -10.34 7.37
C ALA A 70 1.19 -11.69 8.09
N TYR A 71 -0.02 -12.16 8.37
CA TYR A 71 -0.23 -13.46 8.98
C TYR A 71 0.21 -14.63 8.07
N ALA A 72 -0.04 -14.54 6.75
CA ALA A 72 0.45 -15.54 5.80
C ALA A 72 1.98 -15.63 5.80
N ARG A 73 2.67 -14.49 5.86
CA ARG A 73 4.14 -14.40 5.94
C ARG A 73 4.68 -14.95 7.26
N LEU A 74 4.04 -14.65 8.39
CA LEU A 74 4.41 -15.21 9.69
C LEU A 74 4.24 -16.74 9.70
N ALA A 75 3.14 -17.25 9.15
CA ALA A 75 2.91 -18.70 9.02
C ALA A 75 3.98 -19.37 8.13
N ALA A 76 4.36 -18.72 7.02
CA ALA A 76 5.43 -19.20 6.16
C ALA A 76 6.82 -19.14 6.81
N ALA A 77 7.01 -18.23 7.77
CA ALA A 77 8.23 -18.15 8.59
C ALA A 77 8.23 -19.14 9.79
N GLY A 78 7.20 -20.00 9.93
CA GLY A 78 7.12 -21.04 10.97
C GLY A 78 6.25 -20.70 12.18
N ASP A 79 5.57 -19.53 12.21
CA ASP A 79 4.58 -19.25 13.26
C ASP A 79 3.23 -19.89 12.91
N GLU A 80 3.05 -21.15 13.33
CA GLU A 80 1.80 -21.90 13.08
C GLU A 80 0.57 -21.20 13.69
N THR A 81 0.73 -20.36 14.72
CA THR A 81 -0.40 -19.61 15.32
C THR A 81 -0.93 -18.50 14.40
N ALA A 82 -0.20 -18.18 13.34
CA ALA A 82 -0.60 -17.17 12.36
C ALA A 82 -1.50 -17.74 11.24
N ARG A 83 -1.53 -19.06 11.05
CA ARG A 83 -2.25 -19.71 9.93
C ARG A 83 -3.77 -19.50 9.98
N GLU A 84 -4.38 -19.68 11.16
CA GLU A 84 -5.82 -19.49 11.32
C GLU A 84 -6.23 -18.01 11.15
N PRO A 85 -5.57 -17.01 11.77
CA PRO A 85 -5.83 -15.60 11.49
C PRO A 85 -5.64 -15.22 10.00
N ALA A 86 -4.64 -15.77 9.31
CA ALA A 86 -4.46 -15.57 7.88
C ALA A 86 -5.69 -16.06 7.10
N ALA A 87 -6.10 -17.32 7.33
CA ALA A 87 -7.26 -17.91 6.67
C ALA A 87 -8.55 -17.11 6.93
N ARG A 88 -8.77 -16.67 8.17
CA ARG A 88 -9.92 -15.83 8.54
C ARG A 88 -9.98 -14.55 7.70
N TRP A 89 -8.88 -13.80 7.61
CA TRP A 89 -8.88 -12.53 6.91
C TRP A 89 -8.85 -12.68 5.38
N LEU A 90 -8.26 -13.74 4.87
CA LEU A 90 -8.37 -14.10 3.45
C LEU A 90 -9.81 -14.46 3.07
N SER A 91 -10.53 -15.22 3.91
CA SER A 91 -11.95 -15.50 3.71
C SER A 91 -12.78 -14.21 3.71
N TRP A 92 -12.51 -13.32 4.67
CA TRP A 92 -13.19 -12.02 4.74
C TRP A 92 -13.01 -11.18 3.46
N LEU A 93 -11.82 -11.22 2.86
CA LEU A 93 -11.55 -10.56 1.56
C LEU A 93 -12.29 -11.28 0.43
N ALA A 94 -12.15 -12.60 0.31
CA ALA A 94 -12.73 -13.39 -0.77
C ALA A 94 -14.26 -13.22 -0.88
N GLU A 95 -14.96 -13.15 0.27
CA GLU A 95 -16.40 -12.93 0.34
C GLU A 95 -16.84 -11.54 -0.18
N ARG A 96 -15.93 -10.58 -0.27
CA ARG A 96 -16.20 -9.17 -0.63
C ARG A 96 -15.61 -8.75 -1.97
N GLY A 97 -14.88 -9.65 -2.62
CA GLY A 97 -14.26 -9.41 -3.92
C GLY A 97 -15.25 -9.39 -5.09
N PRO A 98 -14.73 -9.23 -6.32
CA PRO A 98 -13.32 -9.21 -6.71
C PRO A 98 -12.66 -7.82 -6.68
N GLY A 99 -13.39 -6.72 -6.43
CA GLY A 99 -12.85 -5.36 -6.37
C GLY A 99 -13.14 -4.70 -5.04
N TRP A 100 -12.17 -3.97 -4.48
CA TRP A 100 -12.27 -3.34 -3.16
C TRP A 100 -12.05 -1.84 -3.21
N GLY A 101 -12.82 -1.14 -2.36
CA GLY A 101 -12.71 0.31 -2.12
C GLY A 101 -12.40 0.61 -0.67
N TYR A 102 -12.59 1.86 -0.26
CA TYR A 102 -12.44 2.27 1.13
C TYR A 102 -13.82 2.45 1.79
N HIS A 103 -13.90 2.18 3.09
CA HIS A 103 -15.13 2.32 3.88
C HIS A 103 -15.53 3.80 4.14
N PHE A 104 -14.91 4.77 3.47
CA PHE A 104 -15.17 6.20 3.57
C PHE A 104 -15.13 6.86 2.18
N PRO A 105 -15.88 7.99 2.01
CA PRO A 105 -15.75 8.80 0.81
C PRO A 105 -14.39 9.53 0.81
N VAL A 106 -13.78 9.63 -0.35
CA VAL A 106 -12.48 10.30 -0.52
C VAL A 106 -12.66 11.64 -1.21
N GLN A 107 -12.00 12.68 -0.68
CA GLN A 107 -11.83 13.97 -1.34
C GLN A 107 -10.38 14.42 -1.15
N THR A 108 -9.58 14.26 -2.17
CA THR A 108 -8.21 14.77 -2.24
C THR A 108 -8.10 15.96 -3.21
N ARG A 109 -6.90 16.36 -3.56
CA ARG A 109 -6.66 17.32 -4.67
C ARG A 109 -6.93 16.69 -6.02
N VAL A 110 -6.67 15.39 -6.14
CA VAL A 110 -6.71 14.63 -7.38
C VAL A 110 -8.05 13.93 -7.56
N PHE A 111 -8.53 13.23 -6.51
CA PHE A 111 -9.66 12.33 -6.61
C PHE A 111 -10.83 12.73 -5.71
N ARG A 112 -12.04 12.45 -6.23
CA ARG A 112 -13.27 12.39 -5.45
C ARG A 112 -14.02 11.12 -5.82
N TYR A 113 -14.32 10.30 -4.80
CA TYR A 113 -15.16 9.10 -5.00
C TYR A 113 -15.86 8.72 -3.71
N GLU A 114 -16.97 8.00 -3.88
CA GLU A 114 -17.85 7.61 -2.79
C GLU A 114 -17.31 6.38 -2.03
N ARG A 115 -17.87 6.13 -0.85
CA ARG A 115 -17.59 4.95 -0.04
C ARG A 115 -17.79 3.68 -0.86
N GLY A 116 -16.89 2.73 -0.74
CA GLY A 116 -16.96 1.43 -1.39
C GLY A 116 -16.61 1.43 -2.88
N THR A 117 -16.34 2.60 -3.49
CA THR A 117 -15.89 2.64 -4.90
C THR A 117 -14.61 1.82 -5.05
N PRO A 118 -14.63 0.73 -5.83
CA PRO A 118 -13.43 -0.06 -6.05
C PRO A 118 -12.34 0.77 -6.71
N ASN A 119 -11.13 0.69 -6.15
CA ASN A 119 -9.96 1.36 -6.71
C ASN A 119 -8.79 0.39 -6.86
N THR A 120 -7.92 0.67 -7.80
CA THR A 120 -6.80 -0.21 -8.13
C THR A 120 -5.88 -0.45 -6.95
N ILE A 121 -5.67 0.54 -6.07
CA ILE A 121 -4.79 0.38 -4.90
C ILE A 121 -5.35 -0.66 -3.91
N ALA A 122 -6.60 -0.48 -3.45
CA ALA A 122 -7.21 -1.41 -2.49
C ALA A 122 -7.35 -2.81 -3.09
N THR A 123 -7.74 -2.89 -4.37
CA THR A 123 -7.88 -4.15 -5.09
C THR A 123 -6.54 -4.87 -5.26
N SER A 124 -5.47 -4.16 -5.62
CA SER A 124 -4.15 -4.79 -5.78
C SER A 124 -3.63 -5.36 -4.46
N PHE A 125 -3.79 -4.64 -3.34
CA PHE A 125 -3.38 -5.18 -2.04
C PHE A 125 -4.21 -6.40 -1.62
N ALA A 126 -5.51 -6.41 -1.88
CA ALA A 126 -6.37 -7.56 -1.58
C ALA A 126 -6.04 -8.76 -2.48
N ALA A 127 -5.83 -8.55 -3.78
CA ALA A 127 -5.39 -9.58 -4.70
C ALA A 127 -4.03 -10.17 -4.31
N GLN A 128 -3.06 -9.32 -3.93
CA GLN A 128 -1.75 -9.78 -3.44
C GLN A 128 -1.88 -10.64 -2.17
N ALA A 129 -2.76 -10.27 -1.23
CA ALA A 129 -3.01 -11.09 -0.05
C ALA A 129 -3.60 -12.46 -0.40
N LEU A 130 -4.53 -12.52 -1.35
CA LEU A 130 -5.09 -13.80 -1.84
C LEU A 130 -4.01 -14.64 -2.53
N LEU A 131 -3.12 -14.03 -3.30
CA LEU A 131 -1.95 -14.71 -3.88
C LEU A 131 -0.96 -15.18 -2.81
N ASP A 132 -0.78 -14.43 -1.69
CA ASP A 132 -0.03 -14.92 -0.52
C ASP A 132 -0.67 -16.19 0.06
N GLY A 133 -1.99 -16.27 0.10
CA GLY A 133 -2.72 -17.46 0.51
C GLY A 133 -2.38 -18.68 -0.36
N CYS A 134 -2.37 -18.50 -1.67
CA CYS A 134 -2.00 -19.56 -2.62
C CYS A 134 -0.52 -19.97 -2.48
N GLU A 135 0.38 -18.99 -2.48
CA GLU A 135 1.82 -19.24 -2.59
C GLU A 135 2.46 -19.60 -1.24
N LEU A 136 2.16 -18.85 -0.17
CA LEU A 136 2.81 -19.00 1.13
C LEU A 136 2.11 -20.03 2.02
N LEU A 137 0.78 -20.09 2.01
CA LEU A 137 0.03 -21.08 2.78
C LEU A 137 -0.18 -22.37 1.99
N ARG A 138 0.09 -22.39 0.68
CA ARG A 138 -0.14 -23.50 -0.25
C ARG A 138 -1.59 -23.99 -0.21
N ASP A 139 -2.53 -23.05 -0.27
CA ASP A 139 -3.95 -23.30 -0.09
C ASP A 139 -4.76 -22.85 -1.30
N ASP A 140 -5.19 -23.80 -2.11
CA ASP A 140 -5.90 -23.57 -3.38
C ASP A 140 -7.29 -22.95 -3.21
N ARG A 141 -7.85 -22.87 -1.99
CA ARG A 141 -9.11 -22.16 -1.74
C ARG A 141 -9.08 -20.71 -2.20
N TRP A 142 -7.90 -20.10 -2.20
CA TRP A 142 -7.71 -18.69 -2.58
C TRP A 142 -7.49 -18.49 -4.08
N ARG A 143 -7.26 -19.57 -4.85
CA ARG A 143 -6.97 -19.50 -6.29
C ARG A 143 -8.10 -18.84 -7.09
N GLY A 144 -9.34 -19.27 -6.88
CA GLY A 144 -10.51 -18.68 -7.55
C GLY A 144 -10.69 -17.19 -7.24
N PRO A 145 -10.75 -16.78 -5.95
CA PRO A 145 -10.80 -15.36 -5.57
C PRO A 145 -9.62 -14.52 -6.08
N ALA A 146 -8.39 -15.05 -6.07
CA ALA A 146 -7.20 -14.35 -6.58
C ALA A 146 -7.31 -14.13 -8.10
N LEU A 147 -7.72 -15.16 -8.85
CA LEU A 147 -7.94 -15.06 -10.29
C LEU A 147 -9.04 -14.06 -10.64
N ALA A 148 -10.17 -14.11 -9.94
CA ALA A 148 -11.26 -13.14 -10.15
C ALA A 148 -10.79 -11.70 -9.92
N SER A 149 -9.94 -11.47 -8.91
CA SER A 149 -9.39 -10.14 -8.62
C SER A 149 -8.39 -9.66 -9.68
N ALA A 150 -7.57 -10.57 -10.20
CA ALA A 150 -6.64 -10.26 -11.31
C ALA A 150 -7.42 -9.89 -12.58
N ARG A 151 -8.44 -10.67 -12.95
CA ARG A 151 -9.32 -10.37 -14.10
C ARG A 151 -10.07 -9.06 -13.92
N PHE A 152 -10.58 -8.77 -12.72
CA PHE A 152 -11.21 -7.50 -12.40
C PHE A 152 -10.27 -6.29 -12.60
N LEU A 153 -8.97 -6.43 -12.29
CA LEU A 153 -7.98 -5.39 -12.59
C LEU A 153 -7.72 -5.29 -14.08
N GLU A 154 -7.58 -6.41 -14.78
CA GLU A 154 -7.34 -6.46 -16.22
C GLU A 154 -8.44 -5.72 -17.00
N GLU A 155 -9.72 -5.91 -16.65
CA GLU A 155 -10.87 -5.21 -17.23
C GLU A 155 -10.83 -3.67 -17.03
N ARG A 156 -9.95 -3.19 -16.13
CA ARG A 156 -9.79 -1.76 -15.83
C ARG A 156 -8.61 -1.12 -16.52
N MET A 157 -7.89 -1.87 -17.31
CA MET A 157 -6.84 -1.30 -18.13
C MET A 157 -7.46 -0.35 -19.17
N LEU A 158 -6.91 0.85 -19.28
CA LEU A 158 -7.22 1.76 -20.39
C LEU A 158 -6.44 1.30 -21.61
N GLU A 159 -7.15 0.84 -22.62
CA GLU A 159 -6.53 0.38 -23.87
C GLU A 159 -6.67 1.42 -25.01
N ASP A 160 -7.65 2.31 -24.91
CA ASP A 160 -7.95 3.32 -25.92
C ASP A 160 -6.95 4.49 -25.83
N GLY A 161 -5.74 4.28 -26.34
CA GLY A 161 -4.70 5.30 -26.35
C GLY A 161 -3.35 4.75 -26.76
N PRO A 162 -2.37 5.63 -26.99
CA PRO A 162 -1.01 5.21 -27.37
C PRO A 162 -0.27 4.49 -26.25
N ARG A 163 -0.76 4.63 -25.02
CA ARG A 163 -0.14 4.07 -23.81
C ARG A 163 -1.18 3.39 -22.92
N PRO A 164 -1.28 2.06 -22.91
CA PRO A 164 -2.17 1.33 -22.02
C PRO A 164 -1.68 1.40 -20.57
N TYR A 165 -2.62 1.49 -19.59
CA TYR A 165 -2.30 1.49 -18.17
C TYR A 165 -3.52 1.15 -17.31
N PHE A 166 -3.29 0.72 -16.07
CA PHE A 166 -4.35 0.48 -15.09
C PHE A 166 -4.85 1.80 -14.49
N ARG A 167 -6.12 2.11 -14.68
CA ARG A 167 -6.76 3.29 -14.10
C ARG A 167 -6.80 3.22 -12.58
N TYR A 168 -6.62 4.35 -11.91
CA TYR A 168 -6.79 4.42 -10.45
C TYR A 168 -8.25 4.13 -10.04
N LEU A 169 -9.22 4.75 -10.74
CA LEU A 169 -10.66 4.63 -10.52
C LEU A 169 -11.40 4.28 -11.82
N PRO A 170 -12.62 3.71 -11.73
CA PRO A 170 -13.47 3.55 -12.89
C PRO A 170 -13.76 4.88 -13.57
N GLY A 171 -13.57 4.96 -14.89
CA GLY A 171 -13.88 6.14 -15.69
C GLY A 171 -12.87 7.29 -15.60
N GLU A 172 -11.86 7.22 -14.72
CA GLU A 172 -10.77 8.21 -14.63
C GLU A 172 -9.68 7.90 -15.65
N GLY A 173 -9.12 8.95 -16.26
CA GLY A 173 -8.12 8.85 -17.33
C GLY A 173 -6.72 9.35 -16.94
N GLU A 174 -6.44 9.62 -15.66
CA GLU A 174 -5.10 10.05 -15.22
C GLU A 174 -4.20 8.85 -14.93
N LEU A 175 -3.02 8.82 -15.55
CA LEU A 175 -1.97 7.85 -15.23
C LEU A 175 -1.35 8.18 -13.87
N VAL A 176 -1.56 7.29 -12.90
CA VAL A 176 -0.90 7.32 -11.60
C VAL A 176 0.08 6.15 -11.52
N HIS A 177 1.38 6.42 -11.54
CA HIS A 177 2.42 5.40 -11.75
C HIS A 177 2.38 4.24 -10.76
N ASN A 178 2.21 4.50 -9.47
CA ASN A 178 2.11 3.43 -8.48
C ASN A 178 0.81 2.61 -8.62
N ALA A 179 -0.29 3.20 -9.07
CA ALA A 179 -1.52 2.45 -9.32
C ALA A 179 -1.36 1.53 -10.52
N ASN A 180 -0.78 2.04 -11.61
CA ASN A 180 -0.48 1.25 -12.80
C ASN A 180 0.40 0.03 -12.44
N LEU A 181 1.54 0.26 -11.79
CA LEU A 181 2.47 -0.82 -11.47
C LEU A 181 1.94 -1.81 -10.43
N LEU A 182 1.13 -1.38 -9.47
CA LEU A 182 0.47 -2.31 -8.55
C LEU A 182 -0.49 -3.25 -9.28
N GLY A 183 -1.22 -2.77 -10.30
CA GLY A 183 -2.01 -3.62 -11.20
C GLY A 183 -1.13 -4.60 -11.99
N CYS A 184 -0.05 -4.11 -12.59
CA CYS A 184 0.93 -4.94 -13.28
C CYS A 184 1.51 -6.05 -12.38
N ALA A 185 1.88 -5.72 -11.15
CA ALA A 185 2.45 -6.68 -10.20
C ALA A 185 1.46 -7.79 -9.81
N VAL A 186 0.16 -7.48 -9.68
CA VAL A 186 -0.87 -8.51 -9.44
C VAL A 186 -0.94 -9.47 -10.61
N LEU A 187 -0.97 -8.97 -11.86
CA LEU A 187 -1.04 -9.82 -13.04
C LEU A 187 0.24 -10.62 -13.26
N ALA A 188 1.41 -10.01 -13.08
CA ALA A 188 2.70 -10.70 -13.21
C ALA A 188 2.82 -11.85 -12.19
N ARG A 189 2.44 -11.60 -10.95
CA ARG A 189 2.41 -12.64 -9.91
C ARG A 189 1.31 -13.68 -10.18
N GLY A 190 0.15 -13.23 -10.65
CA GLY A 190 -0.95 -14.10 -11.07
C GLY A 190 -0.55 -15.06 -12.18
N ALA A 191 0.17 -14.57 -13.21
CA ALA A 191 0.69 -15.41 -14.28
C ALA A 191 1.56 -16.56 -13.72
N ARG A 192 2.42 -16.27 -12.74
CA ARG A 192 3.31 -17.24 -12.13
C ARG A 192 2.60 -18.17 -11.12
N VAL A 193 1.82 -17.62 -10.19
CA VAL A 193 1.20 -18.38 -9.09
C VAL A 193 -0.04 -19.15 -9.54
N LEU A 194 -0.79 -18.60 -10.48
CA LEU A 194 -2.05 -19.17 -10.98
C LEU A 194 -1.87 -19.88 -12.34
N ALA A 195 -0.65 -19.90 -12.89
CA ALA A 195 -0.35 -20.42 -14.23
C ALA A 195 -1.19 -19.80 -15.35
N GLU A 196 -1.41 -18.47 -15.26
CA GLU A 196 -2.19 -17.66 -16.21
C GLU A 196 -1.23 -16.83 -17.10
N GLU A 197 -0.41 -17.49 -17.89
CA GLU A 197 0.68 -16.86 -18.67
C GLU A 197 0.22 -15.71 -19.58
N GLY A 198 -1.01 -15.79 -20.11
CA GLY A 198 -1.60 -14.73 -20.94
C GLY A 198 -1.68 -13.37 -20.27
N MET A 199 -1.63 -13.30 -18.94
CA MET A 199 -1.59 -12.03 -18.22
C MET A 199 -0.29 -11.24 -18.45
N LEU A 200 0.82 -11.90 -18.84
CA LEU A 200 2.09 -11.23 -19.09
C LEU A 200 2.07 -10.28 -20.28
N ASP A 201 1.23 -10.54 -21.29
CA ASP A 201 1.09 -9.63 -22.43
C ASP A 201 0.44 -8.31 -22.00
N THR A 202 -0.57 -8.38 -21.13
CA THR A 202 -1.18 -7.21 -20.49
C THR A 202 -0.15 -6.45 -19.65
N VAL A 203 0.67 -7.17 -18.86
CA VAL A 203 1.72 -6.56 -18.03
C VAL A 203 2.75 -5.83 -18.89
N ARG A 204 3.29 -6.45 -19.96
CA ARG A 204 4.28 -5.82 -20.86
C ARG A 204 3.80 -4.48 -21.38
N ARG A 205 2.57 -4.46 -21.89
CA ARG A 205 1.95 -3.24 -22.45
C ARG A 205 1.76 -2.13 -21.41
N ALA A 206 1.30 -2.48 -20.21
CA ALA A 206 1.00 -1.50 -19.17
C ALA A 206 2.24 -1.02 -18.41
N VAL A 207 3.23 -1.90 -18.16
CA VAL A 207 4.44 -1.54 -17.42
C VAL A 207 5.32 -0.57 -18.22
N GLU A 208 5.40 -0.75 -19.54
CA GLU A 208 6.18 0.09 -20.46
C GLU A 208 5.75 1.57 -20.31
N THR A 209 4.46 1.85 -20.20
CA THR A 209 3.91 3.19 -19.99
C THR A 209 4.52 3.91 -18.77
N THR A 210 4.76 3.20 -17.67
CA THR A 210 5.43 3.78 -16.49
C THR A 210 6.94 3.82 -16.67
N VAL A 211 7.55 2.80 -17.28
CA VAL A 211 9.01 2.77 -17.51
C VAL A 211 9.46 3.92 -18.42
N GLU A 212 8.73 4.20 -19.50
CA GLU A 212 9.02 5.34 -20.39
C GLU A 212 8.91 6.70 -19.68
N ALA A 213 8.08 6.81 -18.64
CA ALA A 213 7.93 8.04 -17.84
C ALA A 213 9.05 8.22 -16.79
N GLN A 214 9.99 7.28 -16.67
CA GLN A 214 11.14 7.42 -15.78
C GLN A 214 12.03 8.57 -16.21
N ARG A 215 12.30 9.48 -15.30
CA ARG A 215 13.16 10.63 -15.56
C ARG A 215 14.63 10.22 -15.68
N PRO A 216 15.49 11.07 -16.29
CA PRO A 216 16.93 10.78 -16.41
C PRO A 216 17.64 10.55 -15.07
N ASP A 217 17.14 11.16 -13.97
CA ASP A 217 17.67 10.97 -12.62
C ASP A 217 17.25 9.65 -11.95
N GLY A 218 16.37 8.87 -12.59
CA GLY A 218 15.81 7.62 -12.10
C GLY A 218 14.46 7.74 -11.39
N SER A 219 13.96 8.96 -11.16
CA SER A 219 12.69 9.19 -10.46
C SER A 219 11.46 8.98 -11.33
N TRP A 220 10.31 8.78 -10.67
CA TRP A 220 8.98 8.92 -11.28
C TRP A 220 8.20 10.01 -10.57
N PRO A 221 7.48 10.88 -11.29
CA PRO A 221 6.49 11.75 -10.69
C PRO A 221 5.33 10.92 -10.10
N TYR A 222 4.50 11.52 -9.25
CA TYR A 222 3.28 10.85 -8.77
C TYR A 222 2.36 10.43 -9.92
N SER A 223 2.14 11.36 -10.87
CA SER A 223 1.32 11.15 -12.05
C SER A 223 1.75 12.08 -13.18
N GLU A 224 1.20 11.94 -14.38
CA GLU A 224 1.49 12.85 -15.49
C GLU A 224 1.12 14.31 -15.17
N ALA A 225 -0.03 14.54 -14.50
CA ALA A 225 -0.49 15.88 -14.13
C ALA A 225 0.20 16.44 -12.87
N HIS A 226 0.86 15.58 -12.08
CA HIS A 226 1.38 15.94 -10.77
C HIS A 226 2.84 15.51 -10.58
N GLY A 227 3.73 16.47 -10.75
CA GLY A 227 5.18 16.27 -10.84
C GLY A 227 5.94 16.00 -9.53
N TRP A 228 5.27 15.96 -8.35
CA TRP A 228 5.97 15.68 -7.09
C TRP A 228 6.44 14.23 -6.98
N VAL A 229 7.53 14.03 -6.25
CA VAL A 229 8.06 12.73 -5.89
C VAL A 229 8.00 12.60 -4.37
N ASP A 230 7.52 11.48 -3.85
CA ASP A 230 7.56 11.16 -2.43
C ASP A 230 8.00 9.70 -2.18
N ASN A 231 8.38 9.41 -0.94
CA ASN A 231 9.02 8.15 -0.60
C ASN A 231 8.11 6.94 -0.81
N PHE A 232 6.90 6.95 -0.22
CA PHE A 232 6.10 5.73 -0.20
C PHE A 232 5.44 5.40 -1.56
N HIS A 233 5.12 6.40 -2.41
CA HIS A 233 4.68 6.12 -3.77
C HIS A 233 5.84 5.58 -4.62
N THR A 234 7.05 6.12 -4.46
CA THR A 234 8.26 5.57 -5.10
C THR A 234 8.54 4.15 -4.62
N ALA A 235 8.44 3.87 -3.32
CA ALA A 235 8.60 2.51 -2.78
C ALA A 235 7.58 1.52 -3.39
N TYR A 236 6.32 1.93 -3.58
CA TYR A 236 5.32 1.08 -4.25
C TYR A 236 5.62 0.85 -5.72
N VAL A 237 6.14 1.86 -6.44
CA VAL A 237 6.62 1.69 -7.82
C VAL A 237 7.74 0.66 -7.85
N LEU A 238 8.72 0.76 -6.96
CA LEU A 238 9.88 -0.12 -6.91
C LEU A 238 9.53 -1.55 -6.48
N GLU A 239 8.68 -1.73 -5.45
CA GLU A 239 8.18 -3.05 -5.03
C GLU A 239 7.44 -3.75 -6.17
N ALA A 240 6.54 -3.02 -6.85
CA ALA A 240 5.77 -3.56 -7.95
C ALA A 240 6.62 -3.88 -9.19
N LEU A 241 7.58 -3.01 -9.50
CA LEU A 241 8.50 -3.23 -10.61
C LEU A 241 9.42 -4.44 -10.34
N ALA A 242 9.84 -4.64 -9.07
CA ALA A 242 10.60 -5.84 -8.67
C ALA A 242 9.79 -7.13 -8.88
N GLU A 243 8.49 -7.12 -8.58
CA GLU A 243 7.64 -8.29 -8.86
C GLU A 243 7.49 -8.55 -10.36
N CYS A 244 7.29 -7.49 -11.18
CA CYS A 244 7.22 -7.62 -12.64
C CYS A 244 8.55 -8.13 -13.23
N ALA A 245 9.68 -7.65 -12.75
CA ALA A 245 11.01 -8.03 -13.24
C ALA A 245 11.35 -9.51 -13.04
N ARG A 246 10.66 -10.21 -12.13
CA ARG A 246 10.80 -11.68 -11.98
C ARG A 246 10.39 -12.45 -13.24
N SER A 247 9.45 -11.92 -14.02
CA SER A 247 8.96 -12.51 -15.26
C SER A 247 9.41 -11.74 -16.50
N LEU A 248 9.87 -10.49 -16.35
CA LEU A 248 10.25 -9.55 -17.40
C LEU A 248 11.63 -8.95 -17.09
N PRO A 249 12.73 -9.67 -17.34
CA PRO A 249 14.09 -9.22 -16.99
C PRO A 249 14.52 -7.90 -17.66
N GLU A 250 13.89 -7.50 -18.75
CA GLU A 250 14.08 -6.22 -19.42
C GLU A 250 13.80 -5.01 -18.53
N LEU A 251 13.07 -5.18 -17.41
CA LEU A 251 12.75 -4.12 -16.46
C LEU A 251 13.86 -3.84 -15.44
N LEU A 252 14.89 -4.70 -15.36
CA LEU A 252 15.94 -4.60 -14.33
C LEU A 252 16.73 -3.30 -14.37
N ASP A 253 16.96 -2.70 -15.56
CA ASP A 253 17.67 -1.41 -15.64
C ASP A 253 16.85 -0.27 -15.08
N ALA A 254 15.57 -0.17 -15.44
CA ALA A 254 14.66 0.84 -14.89
C ALA A 254 14.51 0.68 -13.37
N GLN A 255 14.40 -0.56 -12.89
CA GLN A 255 14.37 -0.89 -11.47
C GLN A 255 15.63 -0.39 -10.75
N ARG A 256 16.83 -0.75 -11.25
CA ARG A 256 18.12 -0.35 -10.68
C ARG A 256 18.24 1.18 -10.56
N ARG A 257 17.99 1.91 -11.66
CA ARG A 257 18.03 3.37 -11.67
C ARG A 257 17.05 3.99 -10.67
N GLY A 258 15.87 3.40 -10.53
CA GLY A 258 14.86 3.83 -9.57
C GLY A 258 15.31 3.65 -8.12
N TYR A 259 15.89 2.50 -7.77
CA TYR A 259 16.45 2.24 -6.43
C TYR A 259 17.63 3.17 -6.12
N GLU A 260 18.55 3.41 -7.07
CA GLU A 260 19.67 4.36 -6.90
C GLU A 260 19.20 5.78 -6.61
N TYR A 261 18.18 6.27 -7.33
CA TYR A 261 17.56 7.56 -7.04
C TYR A 261 16.93 7.58 -5.64
N TRP A 262 16.10 6.57 -5.35
CA TRP A 262 15.32 6.50 -4.12
C TRP A 262 16.21 6.44 -2.87
N GLU A 263 17.27 5.63 -2.88
CA GLU A 263 18.24 5.54 -1.79
C GLU A 263 18.97 6.87 -1.59
N ARG A 264 19.47 7.49 -2.64
CA ARG A 264 20.22 8.74 -2.59
C ARG A 264 19.39 9.93 -2.13
N GLU A 265 18.15 10.07 -2.64
CA GLU A 265 17.36 11.29 -2.47
C GLU A 265 16.32 11.21 -1.35
N LEU A 266 15.83 10.01 -1.01
CA LEU A 266 14.69 9.84 -0.12
C LEU A 266 15.03 9.20 1.22
N PHE A 267 16.32 9.07 1.53
CA PHE A 267 16.80 8.66 2.85
C PHE A 267 17.82 9.67 3.42
N LEU A 268 17.97 9.62 4.73
CA LEU A 268 19.10 10.24 5.43
C LEU A 268 20.23 9.20 5.56
N ASP A 269 21.45 9.64 5.89
CA ASP A 269 22.63 8.77 6.01
C ASP A 269 22.46 7.63 7.02
N ASP A 270 21.60 7.82 8.04
CA ASP A 270 21.27 6.79 9.03
C ASP A 270 20.24 5.76 8.54
N GLY A 271 19.73 5.91 7.31
CA GLY A 271 18.67 5.05 6.73
C GLY A 271 17.24 5.49 7.09
N THR A 272 17.07 6.68 7.68
CA THR A 272 15.74 7.26 7.95
C THR A 272 15.06 7.66 6.64
N PRO A 273 13.87 7.12 6.29
CA PRO A 273 13.14 7.56 5.12
C PRO A 273 12.56 8.96 5.30
N LYS A 274 12.88 9.87 4.39
CA LYS A 274 12.25 11.19 4.26
C LYS A 274 10.89 11.02 3.58
N TYR A 275 9.96 11.95 3.80
CA TYR A 275 8.69 11.95 3.06
C TYR A 275 8.89 12.52 1.65
N PHE A 276 9.65 13.63 1.53
CA PHE A 276 10.00 14.30 0.26
C PHE A 276 11.51 14.47 0.13
N PRO A 277 12.06 14.56 -1.08
CA PRO A 277 13.51 14.71 -1.30
C PRO A 277 14.10 15.96 -0.63
N ASP A 278 13.34 17.06 -0.61
CA ASP A 278 13.78 18.39 -0.21
C ASP A 278 13.68 18.69 1.29
N ARG A 279 13.17 17.73 2.11
CA ARG A 279 12.98 17.98 3.55
C ARG A 279 12.94 16.71 4.39
N THR A 280 13.47 16.79 5.61
CA THR A 280 13.47 15.67 6.56
C THR A 280 12.07 15.36 7.12
N TYR A 281 11.28 16.37 7.43
CA TYR A 281 9.99 16.20 8.10
C TYR A 281 8.78 16.43 7.18
N PRO A 282 7.65 15.75 7.46
CA PRO A 282 7.41 14.81 8.56
C PRO A 282 8.13 13.47 8.34
N LEU A 283 8.56 12.81 9.45
CA LEU A 283 8.82 11.37 9.39
C LEU A 283 7.47 10.66 9.49
N ASP A 284 7.14 9.81 8.54
CA ASP A 284 5.83 9.15 8.41
C ASP A 284 6.01 7.63 8.47
N ALA A 285 5.22 6.96 9.33
CA ALA A 285 5.32 5.51 9.50
C ALA A 285 5.11 4.73 8.21
N HIS A 286 4.30 5.28 7.28
CA HIS A 286 4.06 4.64 5.99
C HIS A 286 5.32 4.58 5.13
N CYS A 287 6.15 5.62 5.17
CA CYS A 287 7.44 5.64 4.46
C CYS A 287 8.39 4.56 4.98
N TYR A 288 8.45 4.35 6.31
CA TYR A 288 9.26 3.26 6.86
C TYR A 288 8.76 1.88 6.43
N ALA A 289 7.45 1.64 6.55
CA ALA A 289 6.86 0.35 6.24
C ALA A 289 7.03 0.00 4.75
N SER A 290 6.68 0.93 3.84
CA SER A 290 6.85 0.71 2.40
C SER A 290 8.31 0.57 2.00
N ALA A 291 9.23 1.25 2.70
CA ALA A 291 10.66 1.11 2.45
C ALA A 291 11.17 -0.29 2.83
N VAL A 292 10.76 -0.84 3.97
CA VAL A 292 11.11 -2.22 4.33
C VAL A 292 10.60 -3.22 3.28
N ASP A 293 9.33 -3.08 2.86
CA ASP A 293 8.75 -3.94 1.83
C ASP A 293 9.53 -3.86 0.50
N ALA A 294 9.88 -2.64 0.05
CA ALA A 294 10.61 -2.42 -1.19
C ALA A 294 12.04 -2.99 -1.14
N TRP A 295 12.78 -2.84 -0.02
CA TRP A 295 14.08 -3.47 0.14
C TRP A 295 14.01 -4.99 0.15
N VAL A 296 13.02 -5.57 0.85
CA VAL A 296 12.79 -7.01 0.88
C VAL A 296 12.48 -7.55 -0.52
N ALA A 297 11.75 -6.81 -1.35
CA ALA A 297 11.38 -7.23 -2.70
C ALA A 297 12.58 -7.53 -3.61
N VAL A 298 13.72 -6.87 -3.38
CA VAL A 298 14.97 -7.07 -4.13
C VAL A 298 16.03 -7.85 -3.33
N GLY A 299 15.68 -8.39 -2.17
CA GLY A 299 16.61 -9.15 -1.33
C GLY A 299 17.66 -8.31 -0.60
N ALA A 300 17.50 -6.99 -0.55
CA ALA A 300 18.41 -6.07 0.14
C ALA A 300 18.11 -6.04 1.65
N LEU A 301 18.49 -7.12 2.37
CA LEU A 301 18.08 -7.32 3.76
C LEU A 301 18.76 -6.35 4.73
N GLU A 302 20.00 -5.95 4.51
CA GLU A 302 20.71 -5.04 5.42
C GLU A 302 20.01 -3.66 5.51
N PRO A 303 19.69 -2.94 4.42
CA PRO A 303 18.92 -1.71 4.49
C PRO A 303 17.49 -1.93 4.99
N ALA A 304 16.85 -3.07 4.68
CA ALA A 304 15.54 -3.43 5.22
C ALA A 304 15.57 -3.53 6.75
N GLU A 305 16.55 -4.20 7.32
CA GLU A 305 16.74 -4.36 8.77
C GLU A 305 17.04 -3.03 9.46
N ARG A 306 17.89 -2.20 8.86
CA ARG A 306 18.19 -0.85 9.36
C ARG A 306 16.93 0.00 9.43
N THR A 307 16.15 0.03 8.34
CA THR A 307 14.89 0.76 8.28
C THR A 307 13.83 0.19 9.24
N ALA A 308 13.73 -1.13 9.37
CA ALA A 308 12.82 -1.80 10.31
C ALA A 308 13.15 -1.48 11.77
N ARG A 309 14.44 -1.43 12.14
CA ARG A 309 14.88 -1.00 13.46
C ARG A 309 14.47 0.42 13.76
N LEU A 310 14.68 1.35 12.82
CA LEU A 310 14.26 2.74 12.95
C LEU A 310 12.73 2.90 13.02
N LEU A 311 11.97 2.08 12.29
CA LEU A 311 10.50 2.02 12.42
C LEU A 311 10.09 1.66 13.85
N VAL A 312 10.70 0.62 14.42
CA VAL A 312 10.40 0.17 15.79
C VAL A 312 10.81 1.24 16.80
N GLU A 313 12.02 1.77 16.73
CA GLU A 313 12.53 2.77 17.67
C GLU A 313 11.75 4.08 17.67
N ARG A 314 11.37 4.57 16.48
CA ARG A 314 10.81 5.92 16.33
C ARG A 314 9.29 5.95 16.25
N MET A 315 8.66 4.90 15.70
CA MET A 315 7.23 4.91 15.40
C MET A 315 6.41 3.96 16.27
N LEU A 316 6.97 2.83 16.75
CA LEU A 316 6.26 1.91 17.63
C LEU A 316 6.10 2.52 19.03
N ARG A 317 4.92 2.34 19.61
CA ARG A 317 4.58 2.77 20.96
C ARG A 317 4.57 1.58 21.92
N PRO A 318 4.73 1.83 23.24
CA PRO A 318 4.70 0.76 24.24
C PRO A 318 3.41 -0.08 24.24
N ASP A 319 2.27 0.53 23.83
CA ASP A 319 0.98 -0.18 23.71
C ASP A 319 0.88 -1.05 22.43
N GLY A 320 1.93 -1.07 21.61
CA GLY A 320 1.98 -1.83 20.36
C GLY A 320 1.36 -1.11 19.15
N SER A 321 0.79 0.08 19.31
CA SER A 321 0.33 0.91 18.19
C SER A 321 1.48 1.62 17.50
N VAL A 322 1.25 2.07 16.27
CA VAL A 322 2.24 2.80 15.48
C VAL A 322 1.80 4.26 15.31
N ARG A 323 2.71 5.21 15.63
CA ARG A 323 2.48 6.63 15.43
C ARG A 323 2.24 6.94 13.97
N PHE A 324 1.48 8.01 13.70
CA PHE A 324 1.29 8.49 12.35
C PHE A 324 2.53 9.22 11.84
N GLN A 325 2.86 10.34 12.49
CA GLN A 325 3.96 11.21 12.07
C GLN A 325 4.74 11.78 13.24
N VAL A 326 6.04 11.98 13.03
CA VAL A 326 6.92 12.77 13.88
C VAL A 326 7.30 14.04 13.13
N ARG A 327 7.16 15.18 13.79
CA ARG A 327 7.54 16.52 13.31
C ARG A 327 8.51 17.18 14.28
N PRO A 328 9.22 18.25 13.93
CA PRO A 328 10.24 18.85 14.80
C PRO A 328 9.73 19.21 16.21
N ARG A 329 8.48 19.65 16.33
CA ARG A 329 7.90 20.16 17.57
C ARG A 329 6.77 19.33 18.17
N TRP A 330 6.26 18.34 17.44
CA TRP A 330 5.13 17.52 17.91
C TRP A 330 5.06 16.17 17.19
N ARG A 331 4.27 15.25 17.75
CA ARG A 331 4.06 13.91 17.23
C ARG A 331 2.56 13.63 17.13
N SER A 332 2.11 13.06 16.02
CA SER A 332 0.76 12.51 15.92
C SER A 332 0.79 11.05 16.36
N ASN A 333 0.16 10.79 17.50
CA ASN A 333 0.04 9.46 18.09
C ASN A 333 -1.28 8.75 17.75
N VAL A 334 -2.07 9.30 16.84
CA VAL A 334 -3.30 8.66 16.36
C VAL A 334 -2.92 7.43 15.54
N PRO A 335 -3.29 6.22 15.97
CA PRO A 335 -2.97 5.01 15.21
C PRO A 335 -3.98 4.83 14.09
N PHE A 336 -3.50 4.90 12.86
CA PHE A 336 -4.30 4.68 11.65
C PHE A 336 -4.05 3.28 11.12
N VAL A 337 -5.02 2.36 11.24
CA VAL A 337 -4.79 0.95 10.92
C VAL A 337 -4.28 0.78 9.49
N ARG A 338 -4.93 1.38 8.48
CA ARG A 338 -4.52 1.27 7.07
C ARG A 338 -3.20 1.97 6.76
N TRP A 339 -2.90 3.08 7.46
CA TRP A 339 -1.75 3.91 7.12
C TRP A 339 -0.49 3.59 7.93
N THR A 340 -0.66 3.11 9.16
CA THR A 340 0.47 2.89 10.06
C THR A 340 0.62 1.44 10.51
N THR A 341 -0.35 0.91 11.26
CA THR A 341 -0.17 -0.36 11.97
C THR A 341 -0.16 -1.57 11.04
N ALA A 342 -1.10 -1.66 10.09
CA ALA A 342 -1.16 -2.80 9.17
C ALA A 342 0.02 -2.83 8.18
N PRO A 343 0.43 -1.71 7.55
CA PRO A 343 1.64 -1.70 6.74
C PRO A 343 2.89 -2.08 7.52
N SER A 344 3.08 -1.53 8.73
CA SER A 344 4.23 -1.86 9.57
C SER A 344 4.22 -3.34 10.00
N PHE A 345 3.05 -3.91 10.26
CA PHE A 345 2.93 -5.33 10.60
C PHE A 345 3.28 -6.23 9.40
N ARG A 346 2.79 -5.90 8.19
CA ARG A 346 3.17 -6.61 6.96
C ARG A 346 4.66 -6.53 6.69
N ALA A 347 5.24 -5.36 6.77
CA ALA A 347 6.64 -5.11 6.47
C ALA A 347 7.57 -5.91 7.39
N LEU A 348 7.32 -5.90 8.71
CA LEU A 348 8.11 -6.67 9.67
C LEU A 348 7.91 -8.18 9.53
N ALA A 349 6.69 -8.64 9.21
CA ALA A 349 6.42 -10.04 8.91
C ALA A 349 7.14 -10.49 7.62
N GLY A 350 7.17 -9.65 6.59
CA GLY A 350 7.87 -9.91 5.33
C GLY A 350 9.39 -10.00 5.51
N LEU A 351 9.96 -9.11 6.32
CA LEU A 351 11.38 -9.18 6.66
C LEU A 351 11.71 -10.46 7.44
N GLY A 352 10.85 -10.83 8.41
CA GLY A 352 11.02 -12.09 9.16
C GLY A 352 10.95 -13.32 8.26
N GLU A 353 10.00 -13.37 7.34
CA GLU A 353 9.83 -14.44 6.36
C GLU A 353 11.02 -14.53 5.40
N ALA A 354 11.53 -13.39 4.89
CA ALA A 354 12.70 -13.37 4.03
C ALA A 354 13.96 -13.88 4.73
N ARG A 355 14.13 -13.58 6.03
CA ARG A 355 15.21 -14.13 6.85
C ARG A 355 15.09 -15.64 7.06
N ALA A 356 13.88 -16.13 7.37
CA ALA A 356 13.64 -17.55 7.58
C ALA A 356 13.92 -18.39 6.33
N ARG A 357 13.85 -17.81 5.14
CA ARG A 357 14.22 -18.50 3.88
C ARG A 357 15.73 -18.65 3.67
N LEU A 358 16.55 -17.87 4.34
CA LEU A 358 18.02 -17.87 4.19
C LEU A 358 18.74 -18.68 5.26
N GLY A 359 18.08 -18.95 6.37
CA GLY A 359 18.60 -19.77 7.47
C GLY A 359 18.09 -21.20 7.43
#